data_0b64a852f8a427873674a077d77b773a
#
_entry.id   0b64a852f8a427873674a077d77b773a
#
_cell.length_a   1.000
_cell.length_b   1.000
_cell.length_c   1.000
_cell.angle_alpha   90.00
_cell.angle_beta   90.00
_cell.angle_gamma   90.00
#
_symmetry.space_group_name_H-M   'P 1'
#
loop_
_entity.id
_entity.type
_entity.pdbx_description
1 polymer ?
#
loop_
_entity_poly.entity_id
_entity_poly.type
_entity_poly.pdbx_seq_one_letter_code
_entity_poly.pdbx_strand_id
1 'polypeptide(L)'
;FRPDTPTKQGDRSGSGGATLPIGGMYDVDEFFFELGIPVTSDLSLDLGFRSAEYSTGAETDSSKLGAYWTVNDSVSLRASFQTAQRHANISELYSAVSDGLVDLDNDPCSIQQNGDPATATQAQCALTGLPASLYNTDLNSPADQYNIKGGGNPRVAPEESESTTIGVVLTPESVPGLTLTIDYFDITVEDGIGTVSAKTALDKCISTGSAQYCGLINRQAGTGSLWLSGGYISQQLTNIGEETTSGVDVIFDYSLESAWGPIELQGVTTLLDTYDITELPGAAPIACSGNWGGSCGKNPLPEFSGKYQAKLTTEWDTDVTVGLRYLGET
;
A
#
# COMPACT_ATOMS: atom_id res chain seq x y z
N PHE A 1 -6.63 21.14 -8.68
CA PHE A 1 -8.03 20.71 -8.91
C PHE A 1 -9.01 21.74 -8.36
N ARG A 2 -9.98 22.14 -9.16
CA ARG A 2 -11.04 23.09 -8.76
C ARG A 2 -12.39 22.44 -9.07
N PRO A 3 -13.16 21.97 -8.06
CA PRO A 3 -14.48 21.42 -8.26
C PRO A 3 -15.46 22.52 -8.72
N ASP A 4 -16.54 22.14 -9.42
CA ASP A 4 -17.65 23.04 -9.71
C ASP A 4 -18.35 23.50 -8.42
N THR A 5 -19.18 24.59 -8.53
CA THR A 5 -19.80 25.18 -7.36
C THR A 5 -20.73 24.21 -6.59
N PRO A 6 -21.63 23.43 -7.22
CA PRO A 6 -22.44 22.45 -6.50
C PRO A 6 -21.62 21.38 -5.77
N THR A 7 -20.56 20.86 -6.40
CA THR A 7 -19.67 19.87 -5.75
C THR A 7 -18.91 20.49 -4.59
N LYS A 8 -18.41 21.73 -4.76
CA LYS A 8 -17.70 22.47 -3.70
C LYS A 8 -18.56 22.76 -2.49
N GLN A 9 -19.86 23.01 -2.70
CA GLN A 9 -20.83 23.30 -1.63
C GLN A 9 -21.43 22.03 -1.01
N GLY A 10 -21.20 20.86 -1.59
CA GLY A 10 -21.81 19.62 -1.13
C GLY A 10 -23.28 19.45 -1.53
N ASP A 11 -23.77 20.28 -2.46
CA ASP A 11 -25.17 20.29 -2.89
C ASP A 11 -25.52 19.14 -3.86
N ARG A 12 -24.52 18.37 -4.29
CA ARG A 12 -24.74 17.19 -5.15
C ARG A 12 -25.21 16.00 -4.35
N SER A 13 -26.33 15.44 -4.76
CA SER A 13 -26.84 14.19 -4.18
C SER A 13 -25.80 13.07 -4.29
N GLY A 14 -25.49 12.41 -3.16
CA GLY A 14 -24.53 11.29 -3.11
C GLY A 14 -23.07 11.70 -3.04
N SER A 15 -22.72 12.99 -2.93
CA SER A 15 -21.32 13.44 -2.80
C SER A 15 -20.77 13.37 -1.37
N GLY A 16 -21.62 13.09 -0.37
CA GLY A 16 -21.26 12.98 1.05
C GLY A 16 -20.94 14.30 1.72
N GLY A 17 -20.06 15.11 1.16
CA GLY A 17 -19.65 16.40 1.70
C GLY A 17 -19.13 17.34 0.61
N ALA A 18 -18.73 18.54 0.99
CA ALA A 18 -18.15 19.52 0.08
C ALA A 18 -16.76 19.04 -0.40
N THR A 19 -16.57 19.04 -1.71
CA THR A 19 -15.24 18.79 -2.29
C THR A 19 -14.51 20.13 -2.42
N LEU A 20 -13.50 20.33 -1.59
CA LEU A 20 -12.72 21.55 -1.58
C LEU A 20 -11.63 21.54 -2.66
N PRO A 21 -11.21 22.70 -3.17
CA PRO A 21 -10.13 22.77 -4.13
C PRO A 21 -8.80 22.36 -3.50
N ILE A 22 -7.98 21.65 -4.26
CA ILE A 22 -6.61 21.31 -3.91
C ILE A 22 -5.68 22.28 -4.63
N GLY A 23 -4.79 22.92 -3.91
CA GLY A 23 -3.77 23.82 -4.48
C GLY A 23 -2.54 23.84 -3.58
N GLY A 24 -1.40 23.62 -4.19
CA GLY A 24 -0.10 23.68 -3.54
C GLY A 24 0.99 23.54 -4.60
N MET A 25 2.20 23.88 -4.23
CA MET A 25 3.40 23.69 -5.05
C MET A 25 4.58 23.45 -4.13
N TYR A 26 5.56 22.77 -4.63
CA TYR A 26 6.91 22.74 -4.09
C TYR A 26 7.90 22.64 -5.25
N ASP A 27 9.08 23.09 -5.02
CA ASP A 27 10.23 22.91 -5.89
C ASP A 27 11.15 21.87 -5.29
N VAL A 28 11.94 21.21 -6.12
CA VAL A 28 12.94 20.21 -5.71
C VAL A 28 14.24 20.47 -6.44
N ASP A 29 15.32 20.53 -5.68
CA ASP A 29 16.68 20.55 -6.18
C ASP A 29 17.31 19.19 -5.88
N GLU A 30 17.84 18.52 -6.91
CA GLU A 30 18.38 17.18 -6.76
C GLU A 30 19.72 16.98 -7.43
N PHE A 31 20.54 16.15 -6.80
CA PHE A 31 21.80 15.65 -7.32
C PHE A 31 21.77 14.13 -7.37
N PHE A 32 22.20 13.54 -8.47
CA PHE A 32 22.34 12.09 -8.59
C PHE A 32 23.56 11.71 -9.40
N PHE A 33 24.06 10.51 -9.16
CA PHE A 33 25.02 9.86 -10.03
C PHE A 33 24.73 8.36 -10.10
N GLU A 34 25.11 7.76 -11.22
CA GLU A 34 25.11 6.31 -11.43
C GLU A 34 26.46 5.90 -12.00
N LEU A 35 26.98 4.77 -11.54
CA LEU A 35 28.27 4.27 -11.92
C LEU A 35 28.23 2.76 -12.15
N GLY A 36 28.45 2.32 -13.39
CA GLY A 36 28.65 0.92 -13.76
C GLY A 36 30.14 0.59 -13.81
N ILE A 37 30.59 -0.36 -13.02
CA ILE A 37 31.99 -0.75 -12.87
C ILE A 37 32.21 -2.15 -13.40
N PRO A 38 32.80 -2.38 -14.57
CA PRO A 38 33.25 -3.67 -14.99
C PRO A 38 34.50 -4.08 -14.18
N VAL A 39 34.31 -4.96 -13.19
CA VAL A 39 35.40 -5.41 -12.29
C VAL A 39 36.26 -6.44 -13.03
N THR A 40 35.60 -7.34 -13.77
CA THR A 40 36.22 -8.30 -14.68
C THR A 40 35.39 -8.41 -15.97
N SER A 41 35.76 -9.31 -16.89
CA SER A 41 34.93 -9.64 -18.06
C SER A 41 33.53 -10.16 -17.65
N ASP A 42 33.43 -10.81 -16.50
CA ASP A 42 32.28 -11.60 -16.10
C ASP A 42 31.55 -11.01 -14.87
N LEU A 43 32.14 -10.00 -14.22
CA LEU A 43 31.59 -9.35 -13.02
C LEU A 43 31.48 -7.84 -13.24
N SER A 44 30.29 -7.30 -13.07
CA SER A 44 30.03 -5.86 -13.01
C SER A 44 29.36 -5.47 -11.69
N LEU A 45 29.63 -4.26 -11.24
CA LEU A 45 28.97 -3.61 -10.10
C LEU A 45 28.25 -2.36 -10.56
N ASP A 46 27.09 -2.10 -10.00
CA ASP A 46 26.29 -0.91 -10.21
C ASP A 46 26.15 -0.15 -8.90
N LEU A 47 26.51 1.13 -8.91
CA LEU A 47 26.37 2.05 -7.78
C LEU A 47 25.47 3.20 -8.20
N GLY A 48 24.52 3.56 -7.35
CA GLY A 48 23.67 4.73 -7.55
C GLY A 48 23.50 5.49 -6.25
N PHE A 49 23.41 6.81 -6.35
CA PHE A 49 23.07 7.70 -5.25
C PHE A 49 22.28 8.89 -5.78
N ARG A 50 21.26 9.29 -5.00
CA ARG A 50 20.46 10.49 -5.25
C ARG A 50 20.19 11.18 -3.93
N SER A 51 20.33 12.50 -3.90
CA SER A 51 19.92 13.39 -2.81
C SER A 51 19.03 14.49 -3.36
N ALA A 52 17.93 14.79 -2.69
CA ALA A 52 16.98 15.80 -3.10
C ALA A 52 16.51 16.65 -1.92
N GLU A 53 16.51 17.96 -2.11
CA GLU A 53 16.02 18.98 -1.17
C GLU A 53 14.72 19.56 -1.70
N TYR A 54 13.67 19.57 -0.88
CA TYR A 54 12.36 20.09 -1.23
C TYR A 54 12.11 21.45 -0.57
N SER A 55 11.49 22.37 -1.28
CA SER A 55 11.11 23.67 -0.72
C SER A 55 10.14 23.61 0.47
N THR A 56 9.58 22.42 0.75
CA THR A 56 8.82 22.10 1.97
C THR A 56 9.71 21.95 3.21
N GLY A 57 11.03 21.88 3.03
CA GLY A 57 12.02 21.59 4.07
C GLY A 57 12.29 20.10 4.29
N ALA A 58 11.72 19.22 3.49
CA ALA A 58 12.05 17.79 3.50
C ALA A 58 13.30 17.52 2.68
N GLU A 59 14.10 16.56 3.11
CA GLU A 59 15.26 16.03 2.39
C GLU A 59 15.04 14.54 2.18
N THR A 60 15.51 14.00 1.03
CA THR A 60 15.43 12.57 0.73
C THR A 60 16.72 12.08 0.10
N ASP A 61 17.19 10.93 0.57
CA ASP A 61 18.35 10.24 0.02
C ASP A 61 17.96 8.85 -0.48
N SER A 62 18.61 8.41 -1.55
CA SER A 62 18.42 7.07 -2.10
C SER A 62 19.76 6.51 -2.54
N SER A 63 19.99 5.24 -2.32
CA SER A 63 21.21 4.56 -2.72
C SER A 63 20.95 3.18 -3.31
N LYS A 64 21.84 2.75 -4.19
CA LYS A 64 21.80 1.41 -4.81
C LYS A 64 23.19 0.83 -4.88
N LEU A 65 23.30 -0.45 -4.52
CA LEU A 65 24.44 -1.31 -4.80
C LEU A 65 23.92 -2.56 -5.51
N GLY A 66 24.42 -2.81 -6.73
CA GLY A 66 24.11 -3.98 -7.53
C GLY A 66 25.35 -4.75 -7.93
N ALA A 67 25.20 -6.04 -8.16
CA ALA A 67 26.22 -6.91 -8.73
C ALA A 67 25.59 -7.86 -9.75
N TYR A 68 26.26 -8.03 -10.87
CA TYR A 68 25.91 -9.01 -11.89
C TYR A 68 27.17 -9.84 -12.22
N TRP A 69 27.06 -11.17 -12.12
CA TRP A 69 28.15 -12.08 -12.35
C TRP A 69 27.75 -13.19 -13.32
N THR A 70 28.39 -13.24 -14.49
CA THR A 70 28.29 -14.34 -15.43
C THR A 70 29.23 -15.45 -14.97
N VAL A 71 28.66 -16.48 -14.33
CA VAL A 71 29.43 -17.61 -13.79
C VAL A 71 29.98 -18.47 -14.94
N ASN A 72 29.16 -18.69 -15.99
CA ASN A 72 29.48 -19.36 -17.23
C ASN A 72 28.40 -19.04 -18.29
N ASP A 73 28.51 -19.63 -19.48
CA ASP A 73 27.59 -19.37 -20.62
C ASP A 73 26.12 -19.72 -20.31
N SER A 74 25.86 -20.56 -19.30
CA SER A 74 24.52 -21.03 -18.94
C SER A 74 23.98 -20.43 -17.63
N VAL A 75 24.82 -19.77 -16.81
CA VAL A 75 24.43 -19.32 -15.47
C VAL A 75 24.97 -17.92 -15.20
N SER A 76 24.08 -17.01 -14.86
CA SER A 76 24.42 -15.70 -14.32
C SER A 76 23.72 -15.48 -12.98
N LEU A 77 24.39 -14.78 -12.07
CA LEU A 77 23.86 -14.38 -10.76
C LEU A 77 23.70 -12.88 -10.71
N ARG A 78 22.67 -12.42 -10.00
CA ARG A 78 22.46 -11.01 -9.72
C ARG A 78 22.05 -10.78 -8.28
N ALA A 79 22.50 -9.69 -7.72
CA ALA A 79 22.06 -9.24 -6.40
C ALA A 79 21.99 -7.72 -6.38
N SER A 80 21.03 -7.18 -5.64
CA SER A 80 20.97 -5.75 -5.37
C SER A 80 20.46 -5.45 -3.98
N PHE A 81 20.97 -4.36 -3.42
CA PHE A 81 20.48 -3.72 -2.20
C PHE A 81 20.22 -2.25 -2.51
N GLN A 82 19.04 -1.76 -2.11
CA GLN A 82 18.62 -0.40 -2.41
C GLN A 82 17.92 0.19 -1.19
N THR A 83 18.22 1.46 -0.92
CA THR A 83 17.42 2.30 -0.04
C THR A 83 16.80 3.42 -0.87
N ALA A 84 15.54 3.76 -0.62
CA ALA A 84 14.87 4.85 -1.31
C ALA A 84 13.96 5.61 -0.35
N GLN A 85 13.86 6.92 -0.54
CA GLN A 85 12.93 7.78 0.19
C GLN A 85 12.00 8.48 -0.79
N ARG A 86 10.73 8.59 -0.41
CA ARG A 86 9.69 9.26 -1.20
C ARG A 86 9.09 10.41 -0.42
N HIS A 87 9.24 11.63 -0.93
CA HIS A 87 8.51 12.78 -0.39
C HIS A 87 7.01 12.71 -0.74
N ALA A 88 6.17 13.22 0.15
CA ALA A 88 4.74 13.29 -0.05
C ALA A 88 4.38 14.11 -1.30
N ASN A 89 3.42 13.65 -2.08
CA ASN A 89 2.93 14.38 -3.24
C ASN A 89 2.02 15.56 -2.86
N ILE A 90 1.68 16.42 -3.83
CA ILE A 90 0.86 17.61 -3.59
C ILE A 90 -0.51 17.29 -2.97
N SER A 91 -1.13 16.18 -3.36
CA SER A 91 -2.42 15.78 -2.76
C SER A 91 -2.25 15.33 -1.33
N GLU A 92 -1.18 14.59 -1.02
CA GLU A 92 -0.89 14.14 0.34
C GLU A 92 -0.58 15.30 1.28
N LEU A 93 0.07 16.35 0.79
CA LEU A 93 0.37 17.53 1.59
C LEU A 93 -0.82 18.49 1.73
N TYR A 94 -1.50 18.79 0.63
CA TYR A 94 -2.37 19.97 0.52
C TYR A 94 -3.83 19.67 0.22
N SER A 95 -4.27 18.40 0.20
CA SER A 95 -5.71 18.11 0.17
C SER A 95 -6.39 18.75 1.38
N ALA A 96 -7.43 19.53 1.12
CA ALA A 96 -8.17 20.17 2.22
C ALA A 96 -8.83 19.10 3.11
N VAL A 97 -8.76 19.33 4.42
CA VAL A 97 -9.49 18.49 5.37
C VAL A 97 -10.99 18.67 5.14
N SER A 98 -11.68 17.60 4.86
CA SER A 98 -13.11 17.57 4.56
C SER A 98 -13.84 16.48 5.34
N ASP A 99 -15.13 16.69 5.53
CA ASP A 99 -15.99 15.68 6.12
C ASP A 99 -16.29 14.58 5.09
N GLY A 100 -16.30 13.34 5.56
CA GLY A 100 -16.68 12.14 4.84
C GLY A 100 -17.51 11.22 5.70
N LEU A 101 -17.93 10.09 5.13
CA LEU A 101 -18.70 9.07 5.84
C LEU A 101 -17.97 7.72 5.75
N VAL A 102 -18.14 6.92 6.77
CA VAL A 102 -17.68 5.52 6.84
C VAL A 102 -18.80 4.65 7.39
N ASP A 103 -18.96 3.46 6.85
CA ASP A 103 -19.91 2.48 7.34
C ASP A 103 -19.29 1.73 8.52
N LEU A 104 -19.98 1.72 9.66
CA LEU A 104 -19.65 0.93 10.84
C LEU A 104 -20.95 0.32 11.37
N ASP A 105 -20.96 -0.97 11.67
CA ASP A 105 -22.15 -1.69 12.11
C ASP A 105 -22.76 -1.10 13.37
N ASN A 106 -21.92 -0.78 14.37
CA ASN A 106 -22.36 -0.21 15.65
C ASN A 106 -21.23 0.61 16.32
N ASP A 107 -21.59 1.57 17.13
CA ASP A 107 -20.68 2.17 18.11
C ASP A 107 -20.51 1.17 19.28
N PRO A 108 -19.29 0.70 19.59
CA PRO A 108 -19.07 -0.28 20.65
C PRO A 108 -19.46 0.21 22.04
N CYS A 109 -19.67 1.53 22.22
CA CYS A 109 -20.09 2.15 23.48
C CYS A 109 -21.61 2.36 23.58
N SER A 110 -22.32 2.10 22.49
CA SER A 110 -23.77 2.21 22.36
C SER A 110 -24.49 0.93 22.84
N ILE A 111 -25.73 1.06 23.29
CA ILE A 111 -26.64 -0.07 23.22
C ILE A 111 -26.72 -0.56 21.77
N GLN A 112 -26.63 -1.85 21.55
CA GLN A 112 -26.59 -2.41 20.20
C GLN A 112 -27.97 -2.33 19.52
N GLN A 113 -28.01 -2.36 18.21
CA GLN A 113 -29.26 -2.24 17.44
C GLN A 113 -30.28 -3.37 17.75
N ASN A 114 -29.81 -4.54 18.18
CA ASN A 114 -30.63 -5.66 18.64
C ASN A 114 -31.12 -5.52 20.10
N GLY A 115 -30.75 -4.45 20.79
CA GLY A 115 -31.07 -4.18 22.19
C GLY A 115 -30.09 -4.73 23.22
N ASP A 116 -29.01 -5.42 22.77
CA ASP A 116 -27.97 -5.90 23.67
C ASP A 116 -27.16 -4.72 24.26
N PRO A 117 -26.52 -4.90 25.43
CA PRO A 117 -25.65 -3.89 26.00
C PRO A 117 -24.46 -3.54 25.10
N ALA A 118 -23.83 -2.38 25.35
CA ALA A 118 -22.57 -2.00 24.75
C ALA A 118 -21.54 -3.12 24.82
N THR A 119 -20.80 -3.33 23.72
CA THR A 119 -19.76 -4.39 23.63
C THR A 119 -18.49 -4.03 24.39
N ALA A 120 -18.20 -2.75 24.53
CA ALA A 120 -17.09 -2.23 25.34
C ALA A 120 -17.57 -1.87 26.76
N THR A 121 -16.67 -1.94 27.73
CA THR A 121 -16.94 -1.48 29.10
C THR A 121 -16.98 0.03 29.21
N GLN A 122 -17.62 0.56 30.28
CA GLN A 122 -17.67 2.00 30.55
C GLN A 122 -16.28 2.63 30.66
N ALA A 123 -15.32 1.91 31.27
CA ALA A 123 -13.93 2.39 31.40
C ALA A 123 -13.24 2.50 30.03
N GLN A 124 -13.44 1.52 29.16
CA GLN A 124 -12.94 1.57 27.79
C GLN A 124 -13.57 2.68 26.96
N CYS A 125 -14.87 2.89 27.11
CA CYS A 125 -15.59 3.96 26.42
C CYS A 125 -15.18 5.36 26.89
N ALA A 126 -14.78 5.52 28.14
CA ALA A 126 -14.23 6.77 28.65
C ALA A 126 -12.92 7.16 27.92
N LEU A 127 -12.13 6.19 27.45
CA LEU A 127 -10.92 6.43 26.66
C LEU A 127 -11.23 7.11 25.30
N THR A 128 -12.41 6.85 24.74
CA THR A 128 -12.89 7.50 23.50
C THR A 128 -13.45 8.90 23.72
N GLY A 129 -13.38 9.45 24.95
CA GLY A 129 -13.96 10.73 25.32
C GLY A 129 -15.46 10.68 25.64
N LEU A 130 -16.06 9.49 25.78
CA LEU A 130 -17.49 9.36 26.11
C LEU A 130 -17.75 9.66 27.61
N PRO A 131 -18.62 10.61 27.96
CA PRO A 131 -19.05 10.80 29.35
C PRO A 131 -19.76 9.55 29.91
N ALA A 132 -19.52 9.26 31.18
CA ALA A 132 -20.11 8.10 31.87
C ALA A 132 -21.65 8.05 31.82
N SER A 133 -22.31 9.22 31.77
CA SER A 133 -23.77 9.35 31.68
C SER A 133 -24.34 8.91 30.32
N LEU A 134 -23.52 8.83 29.27
CA LEU A 134 -23.93 8.47 27.93
C LEU A 134 -23.54 7.02 27.57
N TYR A 135 -22.82 6.35 28.46
CA TYR A 135 -22.47 4.95 28.26
C TYR A 135 -23.70 4.06 28.20
N ASN A 136 -23.74 3.14 27.22
CA ASN A 136 -24.84 2.22 27.00
C ASN A 136 -26.19 2.89 26.74
N THR A 137 -26.17 4.10 26.16
CA THR A 137 -27.34 4.77 25.58
C THR A 137 -27.32 4.55 24.07
N ASP A 138 -28.35 5.00 23.34
CA ASP A 138 -28.37 4.86 21.87
C ASP A 138 -27.49 5.94 21.21
N LEU A 139 -26.29 5.54 20.78
CA LEU A 139 -25.31 6.36 20.08
C LEU A 139 -25.17 5.96 18.61
N ASN A 140 -25.89 4.93 18.16
CA ASN A 140 -25.76 4.38 16.82
C ASN A 140 -26.32 5.35 15.77
N SER A 141 -25.68 5.34 14.61
CA SER A 141 -26.22 5.99 13.43
C SER A 141 -27.41 5.18 12.88
N PRO A 142 -28.56 5.80 12.62
CA PRO A 142 -29.70 5.10 12.04
C PRO A 142 -29.47 4.61 10.60
N ALA A 143 -28.36 5.01 9.98
CA ALA A 143 -27.97 4.64 8.62
C ALA A 143 -26.62 3.87 8.58
N ASP A 144 -26.10 3.44 9.75
CA ASP A 144 -24.80 2.80 9.93
C ASP A 144 -23.63 3.64 9.40
N GLN A 145 -23.85 4.94 9.16
CA GLN A 145 -22.86 5.89 8.65
C GLN A 145 -22.38 6.82 9.75
N TYR A 146 -21.07 6.88 9.89
CA TYR A 146 -20.37 7.71 10.88
C TYR A 146 -19.49 8.73 10.20
N ASN A 147 -19.32 9.89 10.82
CA ASN A 147 -18.51 10.94 10.23
C ASN A 147 -17.02 10.65 10.36
N ILE A 148 -16.30 10.93 9.30
CA ILE A 148 -14.84 10.99 9.29
C ILE A 148 -14.38 12.38 8.86
N LYS A 149 -13.16 12.76 9.26
CA LYS A 149 -12.44 13.89 8.69
C LYS A 149 -11.15 13.39 8.08
N GLY A 150 -11.08 13.46 6.74
CA GLY A 150 -9.93 13.10 5.97
C GLY A 150 -9.34 14.28 5.21
N GLY A 151 -8.11 14.17 4.79
CA GLY A 151 -7.41 15.20 4.02
C GLY A 151 -5.90 15.05 4.09
N GLY A 152 -5.20 15.93 3.39
CA GLY A 152 -3.75 15.99 3.39
C GLY A 152 -3.18 16.46 4.71
N ASN A 153 -1.88 16.28 4.87
CA ASN A 153 -1.16 16.72 6.05
C ASN A 153 0.25 17.22 5.65
N PRO A 154 0.50 18.52 5.71
CA PRO A 154 1.81 19.10 5.34
C PRO A 154 2.95 18.74 6.33
N ARG A 155 2.68 17.94 7.35
CA ARG A 155 3.65 17.52 8.37
C ARG A 155 4.07 16.06 8.24
N VAL A 156 3.61 15.35 7.21
CA VAL A 156 4.08 13.98 6.98
C VAL A 156 5.56 13.99 6.59
N ALA A 157 6.29 13.05 7.14
CA ALA A 157 7.69 12.79 6.76
C ALA A 157 7.75 12.03 5.43
N PRO A 158 8.91 12.01 4.75
CA PRO A 158 9.14 11.07 3.65
C PRO A 158 8.94 9.62 4.10
N GLU A 159 8.46 8.78 3.19
CA GLU A 159 8.48 7.33 3.36
C GLU A 159 9.89 6.81 3.09
N GLU A 160 10.27 5.73 3.74
CA GLU A 160 11.55 5.06 3.54
C GLU A 160 11.32 3.64 3.05
N SER A 161 12.12 3.18 2.10
CA SER A 161 12.09 1.78 1.69
C SER A 161 13.48 1.18 1.61
N GLU A 162 13.56 -0.09 1.99
CA GLU A 162 14.72 -0.95 1.83
C GLU A 162 14.32 -2.14 0.97
N SER A 163 15.13 -2.47 -0.03
CA SER A 163 14.86 -3.57 -0.95
C SER A 163 16.10 -4.41 -1.17
N THR A 164 16.00 -5.71 -0.96
CA THR A 164 17.03 -6.70 -1.28
C THR A 164 16.51 -7.65 -2.35
N THR A 165 17.29 -7.86 -3.40
CA THR A 165 16.99 -8.88 -4.41
C THR A 165 18.20 -9.76 -4.66
N ILE A 166 17.96 -11.07 -4.84
CA ILE A 166 18.99 -12.05 -5.22
C ILE A 166 18.38 -12.98 -6.26
N GLY A 167 19.05 -13.13 -7.40
CA GLY A 167 18.51 -13.92 -8.48
C GLY A 167 19.54 -14.71 -9.27
N VAL A 168 19.02 -15.69 -9.98
CA VAL A 168 19.76 -16.50 -10.95
C VAL A 168 19.07 -16.45 -12.30
N VAL A 169 19.88 -16.28 -13.34
CA VAL A 169 19.44 -16.39 -14.75
C VAL A 169 20.09 -17.61 -15.36
N LEU A 170 19.28 -18.51 -15.91
CA LEU A 170 19.69 -19.76 -16.53
C LEU A 170 19.39 -19.72 -18.02
N THR A 171 20.43 -20.00 -18.85
CA THR A 171 20.34 -20.13 -20.31
C THR A 171 20.97 -21.44 -20.71
N PRO A 172 20.32 -22.60 -20.39
CA PRO A 172 20.95 -23.90 -20.54
C PRO A 172 21.22 -24.26 -22.03
N GLU A 173 22.44 -24.58 -22.38
CA GLU A 173 22.84 -25.01 -23.75
C GLU A 173 22.05 -26.24 -24.22
N SER A 174 21.64 -27.11 -23.28
CA SER A 174 20.84 -28.31 -23.57
C SER A 174 19.43 -28.04 -24.05
N VAL A 175 18.93 -26.80 -23.83
CA VAL A 175 17.60 -26.33 -24.24
C VAL A 175 17.74 -24.95 -24.90
N PRO A 176 18.20 -24.90 -26.15
CA PRO A 176 18.40 -23.63 -26.86
C PRO A 176 17.12 -22.83 -26.94
N GLY A 177 17.23 -21.51 -26.73
CA GLY A 177 16.09 -20.58 -26.72
C GLY A 177 15.33 -20.46 -25.39
N LEU A 178 15.73 -21.20 -24.34
CA LEU A 178 15.17 -21.05 -23.00
C LEU A 178 16.01 -20.08 -22.20
N THR A 179 15.32 -19.09 -21.59
CA THR A 179 15.84 -18.28 -20.48
C THR A 179 14.91 -18.48 -19.28
N LEU A 180 15.47 -18.84 -18.14
CA LEU A 180 14.75 -18.98 -16.87
C LEU A 180 15.40 -18.08 -15.84
N THR A 181 14.59 -17.22 -15.22
CA THR A 181 15.02 -16.31 -14.16
C THR A 181 14.29 -16.66 -12.89
N ILE A 182 15.00 -16.74 -11.78
CA ILE A 182 14.44 -16.95 -10.44
C ILE A 182 15.02 -15.88 -9.53
N ASP A 183 14.16 -15.03 -8.97
CA ASP A 183 14.55 -13.93 -8.08
C ASP A 183 13.82 -14.04 -6.77
N TYR A 184 14.56 -14.02 -5.67
CA TYR A 184 14.03 -13.70 -4.35
C TYR A 184 14.03 -12.20 -4.18
N PHE A 185 12.95 -11.66 -3.63
CA PHE A 185 12.83 -10.28 -3.23
C PHE A 185 12.40 -10.16 -1.77
N ASP A 186 12.88 -9.12 -1.10
CA ASP A 186 12.48 -8.71 0.24
C ASP A 186 12.46 -7.18 0.25
N ILE A 187 11.30 -6.61 0.56
CA ILE A 187 11.04 -5.18 0.47
C ILE A 187 10.33 -4.75 1.74
N THR A 188 10.88 -3.74 2.43
CA THR A 188 10.25 -3.07 3.55
C THR A 188 10.00 -1.60 3.19
N VAL A 189 8.82 -1.10 3.51
CA VAL A 189 8.48 0.33 3.43
C VAL A 189 8.10 0.78 4.83
N GLU A 190 8.85 1.72 5.38
CA GLU A 190 8.60 2.33 6.68
C GLU A 190 8.01 3.73 6.51
N ASP A 191 7.33 4.21 7.54
CA ASP A 191 6.72 5.55 7.56
C ASP A 191 5.77 5.83 6.38
N GLY A 192 5.14 4.79 5.83
CA GLY A 192 4.19 4.89 4.73
C GLY A 192 3.10 5.94 4.99
N ILE A 193 2.81 6.78 3.99
CA ILE A 193 1.81 7.84 4.10
C ILE A 193 0.41 7.26 3.84
N GLY A 194 -0.39 7.15 4.88
CA GLY A 194 -1.71 6.56 4.81
C GLY A 194 -2.66 7.09 5.88
N THR A 195 -3.77 6.39 6.08
CA THR A 195 -4.79 6.73 7.08
C THR A 195 -5.08 5.53 7.98
N VAL A 196 -5.34 5.80 9.25
CA VAL A 196 -5.88 4.78 10.15
C VAL A 196 -7.38 4.66 9.91
N SER A 197 -7.87 3.43 9.68
CA SER A 197 -9.30 3.22 9.46
C SER A 197 -10.10 3.59 10.72
N ALA A 198 -11.34 4.07 10.55
CA ALA A 198 -12.20 4.44 11.68
C ALA A 198 -12.47 3.25 12.61
N LYS A 199 -12.63 2.06 12.03
CA LYS A 199 -12.81 0.84 12.80
C LYS A 199 -11.57 0.50 13.62
N THR A 200 -10.38 0.55 13.01
CA THR A 200 -9.11 0.34 13.70
C THR A 200 -8.90 1.34 14.83
N ALA A 201 -9.18 2.63 14.59
CA ALA A 201 -9.06 3.67 15.62
C ALA A 201 -9.94 3.37 16.84
N LEU A 202 -11.20 2.97 16.63
CA LEU A 202 -12.12 2.59 17.70
C LEU A 202 -11.67 1.32 18.42
N ASP A 203 -11.41 0.24 17.70
CA ASP A 203 -11.06 -1.07 18.26
C ASP A 203 -9.75 -1.01 19.05
N LYS A 204 -8.74 -0.32 18.52
CA LYS A 204 -7.44 -0.18 19.20
C LYS A 204 -7.50 0.80 20.37
N CYS A 205 -8.25 1.89 20.28
CA CYS A 205 -8.47 2.77 21.44
C CYS A 205 -9.10 1.99 22.60
N ILE A 206 -10.17 1.25 22.34
CA ILE A 206 -10.90 0.49 23.36
C ILE A 206 -10.05 -0.67 23.93
N SER A 207 -9.32 -1.38 23.09
CA SER A 207 -8.56 -2.57 23.51
C SER A 207 -7.24 -2.25 24.19
N THR A 208 -6.55 -1.16 23.78
CA THR A 208 -5.20 -0.84 24.23
C THR A 208 -5.12 0.42 25.11
N GLY A 209 -6.07 1.35 24.97
CA GLY A 209 -6.00 2.67 25.59
C GLY A 209 -4.90 3.58 25.01
N SER A 210 -4.35 3.23 23.86
CA SER A 210 -3.28 4.02 23.23
C SER A 210 -3.77 5.43 22.89
N ALA A 211 -3.05 6.44 23.38
CA ALA A 211 -3.36 7.85 23.11
C ALA A 211 -3.33 8.16 21.60
N GLN A 212 -2.54 7.44 20.83
CA GLN A 212 -2.43 7.56 19.38
C GLN A 212 -3.76 7.25 18.69
N TYR A 213 -4.43 6.14 19.05
CA TYR A 213 -5.71 5.76 18.48
C TYR A 213 -6.87 6.55 19.12
N CYS A 214 -6.85 6.73 20.44
CA CYS A 214 -7.90 7.45 21.15
C CYS A 214 -7.97 8.93 20.74
N GLY A 215 -6.83 9.55 20.42
CA GLY A 215 -6.76 10.93 19.92
C GLY A 215 -7.39 11.15 18.54
N LEU A 216 -7.65 10.07 17.77
CA LEU A 216 -8.35 10.14 16.49
C LEU A 216 -9.88 10.24 16.67
N ILE A 217 -10.41 9.92 17.86
CA ILE A 217 -11.85 9.84 18.12
C ILE A 217 -12.32 11.15 18.73
N ASN A 218 -13.23 11.83 18.04
CA ASN A 218 -13.80 13.11 18.49
C ASN A 218 -15.30 12.96 18.63
N ARG A 219 -15.76 12.68 19.86
CA ARG A 219 -17.19 12.58 20.15
C ARG A 219 -17.84 13.95 20.27
N GLN A 220 -19.05 14.08 19.74
CA GLN A 220 -19.82 15.33 19.84
C GLN A 220 -20.12 15.65 21.31
N ALA A 221 -19.78 16.88 21.71
CA ALA A 221 -20.02 17.33 23.07
C ALA A 221 -21.53 17.35 23.43
N GLY A 222 -21.88 16.66 24.49
CA GLY A 222 -23.26 16.59 24.99
C GLY A 222 -24.05 15.36 24.55
N THR A 223 -23.88 14.83 23.36
CA THR A 223 -24.56 13.61 22.89
C THR A 223 -23.64 12.38 22.83
N GLY A 224 -22.32 12.56 22.78
CA GLY A 224 -21.35 11.49 22.64
C GLY A 224 -21.32 10.86 21.23
N SER A 225 -22.13 11.35 20.30
CA SER A 225 -22.28 10.79 18.96
C SER A 225 -21.02 10.95 18.11
N LEU A 226 -20.80 10.00 17.19
CA LEU A 226 -19.78 10.05 16.14
C LEU A 226 -20.37 10.33 14.74
N TRP A 227 -21.71 10.48 14.64
CA TRP A 227 -22.41 10.71 13.37
C TRP A 227 -23.19 12.03 13.33
N LEU A 228 -23.47 12.65 14.49
CA LEU A 228 -24.02 13.99 14.54
C LEU A 228 -22.94 15.05 14.28
N SER A 229 -23.36 16.24 13.84
CA SER A 229 -22.44 17.34 13.58
C SER A 229 -21.53 17.62 14.78
N GLY A 230 -20.23 17.66 14.53
CA GLY A 230 -19.19 17.85 15.56
C GLY A 230 -18.63 16.55 16.14
N GLY A 231 -19.26 15.38 15.89
CA GLY A 231 -18.67 14.08 16.17
C GLY A 231 -18.03 13.51 14.90
N TYR A 232 -16.82 12.95 14.99
CA TYR A 232 -16.11 12.33 13.86
C TYR A 232 -14.92 11.49 14.32
N ILE A 233 -14.43 10.64 13.43
CA ILE A 233 -13.15 9.94 13.58
C ILE A 233 -12.17 10.56 12.57
N SER A 234 -10.97 10.94 13.03
CA SER A 234 -9.96 11.53 12.17
C SER A 234 -9.31 10.43 11.31
N GLN A 235 -9.33 10.64 9.99
CA GLN A 235 -8.63 9.86 8.99
C GLN A 235 -7.73 10.77 8.14
N GLN A 236 -7.14 11.78 8.77
CA GLN A 236 -6.15 12.63 8.12
C GLN A 236 -4.89 11.81 7.83
N LEU A 237 -4.22 12.10 6.70
CA LEU A 237 -2.98 11.43 6.33
C LEU A 237 -1.91 11.61 7.41
N THR A 238 -1.20 10.54 7.68
CA THR A 238 -0.08 10.49 8.62
C THR A 238 0.89 9.40 8.17
N ASN A 239 2.11 9.43 8.68
CA ASN A 239 3.01 8.31 8.50
C ASN A 239 2.46 7.15 9.33
N ILE A 240 2.10 6.09 8.63
CA ILE A 240 1.62 4.85 9.24
C ILE A 240 2.81 3.93 9.51
N GLY A 241 2.54 2.72 9.99
CA GLY A 241 3.60 1.80 10.33
C GLY A 241 4.43 1.32 9.15
N GLU A 242 4.57 0.03 9.03
CA GLU A 242 5.46 -0.63 8.10
C GLU A 242 4.65 -1.54 7.17
N GLU A 243 5.10 -1.65 5.94
CA GLU A 243 4.62 -2.64 4.98
C GLU A 243 5.81 -3.49 4.53
N THR A 244 5.75 -4.81 4.78
CA THR A 244 6.79 -5.75 4.38
C THR A 244 6.25 -6.74 3.37
N THR A 245 7.04 -7.01 2.32
CA THR A 245 6.70 -8.03 1.34
C THR A 245 7.94 -8.82 0.92
N SER A 246 7.81 -10.13 0.88
CA SER A 246 8.87 -11.00 0.40
C SER A 246 8.31 -12.15 -0.43
N GLY A 247 9.12 -12.69 -1.32
CA GLY A 247 8.69 -13.77 -2.16
C GLY A 247 9.70 -14.18 -3.23
N VAL A 248 9.24 -15.01 -4.15
CA VAL A 248 10.05 -15.49 -5.28
C VAL A 248 9.29 -15.26 -6.57
N ASP A 249 9.95 -14.59 -7.51
CA ASP A 249 9.51 -14.49 -8.91
C ASP A 249 10.22 -15.50 -9.77
N VAL A 250 9.45 -16.23 -10.58
CA VAL A 250 9.96 -17.15 -11.60
C VAL A 250 9.48 -16.65 -12.95
N ILE A 251 10.43 -16.30 -13.81
CA ILE A 251 10.16 -15.80 -15.15
C ILE A 251 10.80 -16.76 -16.15
N PHE A 252 10.07 -17.14 -17.17
CA PHE A 252 10.65 -17.89 -18.28
C PHE A 252 10.26 -17.29 -19.63
N ASP A 253 11.20 -17.32 -20.54
CA ASP A 253 11.03 -17.05 -21.96
C ASP A 253 11.60 -18.24 -22.73
N TYR A 254 10.81 -18.81 -23.64
CA TYR A 254 11.23 -19.91 -24.44
C TYR A 254 10.81 -19.75 -25.89
N SER A 255 11.78 -19.68 -26.79
CA SER A 255 11.56 -19.56 -28.21
C SER A 255 11.95 -20.88 -28.90
N LEU A 256 11.04 -21.43 -29.69
CA LEU A 256 11.28 -22.67 -30.46
C LEU A 256 10.71 -22.56 -31.86
N GLU A 257 11.38 -23.25 -32.77
CA GLU A 257 10.90 -23.39 -34.15
C GLU A 257 9.89 -24.55 -34.25
N SER A 258 8.80 -24.34 -34.98
CA SER A 258 7.78 -25.35 -35.24
C SER A 258 7.49 -25.47 -36.74
N ALA A 259 6.78 -26.52 -37.13
CA ALA A 259 6.33 -26.70 -38.51
C ALA A 259 5.34 -25.63 -39.00
N TRP A 260 4.78 -24.82 -38.08
CA TRP A 260 3.82 -23.75 -38.36
C TRP A 260 4.42 -22.35 -38.23
N GLY A 261 5.71 -22.25 -37.88
CA GLY A 261 6.45 -21.03 -37.61
C GLY A 261 7.00 -20.97 -36.15
N PRO A 262 7.70 -19.91 -35.82
CA PRO A 262 8.25 -19.73 -34.46
C PRO A 262 7.16 -19.61 -33.39
N ILE A 263 7.40 -20.29 -32.27
CA ILE A 263 6.57 -20.23 -31.09
C ILE A 263 7.34 -19.55 -29.96
N GLU A 264 6.77 -18.54 -29.35
CA GLU A 264 7.29 -17.87 -28.16
C GLU A 264 6.39 -18.21 -26.96
N LEU A 265 6.98 -18.79 -25.92
CA LEU A 265 6.32 -19.07 -24.65
C LEU A 265 6.91 -18.17 -23.58
N GLN A 266 6.06 -17.45 -22.87
CA GLN A 266 6.47 -16.54 -21.79
C GLN A 266 5.64 -16.83 -20.56
N GLY A 267 6.25 -16.73 -19.38
CA GLY A 267 5.53 -16.85 -18.13
C GLY A 267 6.19 -16.07 -17.02
N VAL A 268 5.34 -15.50 -16.16
CA VAL A 268 5.73 -14.89 -14.90
C VAL A 268 4.89 -15.52 -13.81
N THR A 269 5.54 -15.98 -12.76
CA THR A 269 4.92 -16.57 -11.59
C THR A 269 5.49 -15.91 -10.34
N THR A 270 4.63 -15.42 -9.45
CA THR A 270 5.01 -14.92 -8.14
C THR A 270 4.54 -15.88 -7.06
N LEU A 271 5.46 -16.29 -6.21
CA LEU A 271 5.21 -16.97 -4.94
C LEU A 271 5.41 -15.94 -3.83
N LEU A 272 4.31 -15.43 -3.28
CA LEU A 272 4.30 -14.44 -2.21
C LEU A 272 4.42 -15.17 -0.87
N ASP A 273 5.55 -14.96 -0.16
CA ASP A 273 5.79 -15.54 1.15
C ASP A 273 5.18 -14.68 2.26
N THR A 274 5.55 -13.41 2.28
CA THR A 274 5.06 -12.44 3.25
C THR A 274 4.41 -11.24 2.56
N TYR A 275 3.34 -10.75 3.13
CA TYR A 275 2.82 -9.40 2.92
C TYR A 275 2.17 -8.95 4.23
N ASP A 276 2.88 -8.16 5.00
CA ASP A 276 2.46 -7.73 6.33
C ASP A 276 2.27 -6.22 6.36
N ILE A 277 1.21 -5.78 7.02
CA ILE A 277 0.92 -4.35 7.21
C ILE A 277 0.89 -4.05 8.70
N THR A 278 1.72 -3.13 9.14
CA THR A 278 1.67 -2.55 10.48
C THR A 278 1.07 -1.16 10.39
N GLU A 279 -0.18 -1.00 10.80
CA GLU A 279 -0.93 0.26 10.61
C GLU A 279 -0.34 1.45 11.35
N LEU A 280 0.34 1.22 12.48
CA LEU A 280 1.01 2.28 13.26
C LEU A 280 2.23 1.73 14.00
N PRO A 281 3.25 2.58 14.28
CA PRO A 281 4.43 2.17 15.03
C PRO A 281 4.08 1.46 16.36
N GLY A 282 4.64 0.25 16.54
CA GLY A 282 4.39 -0.57 17.72
C GLY A 282 3.06 -1.36 17.73
N ALA A 283 2.27 -1.29 16.68
CA ALA A 283 1.15 -2.21 16.48
C ALA A 283 1.64 -3.59 16.06
N ALA A 284 0.84 -4.63 16.30
CA ALA A 284 1.14 -5.95 15.76
C ALA A 284 0.89 -5.96 14.24
N PRO A 285 1.77 -6.57 13.44
CA PRO A 285 1.57 -6.70 12.02
C PRO A 285 0.32 -7.55 11.70
N ILE A 286 -0.30 -7.23 10.59
CA ILE A 286 -1.46 -7.95 10.03
C ILE A 286 -0.94 -8.73 8.82
N ALA A 287 -0.96 -10.05 8.92
CA ALA A 287 -0.56 -10.92 7.82
C ALA A 287 -1.61 -10.91 6.71
N CYS A 288 -1.22 -10.48 5.52
CA CYS A 288 -2.09 -10.27 4.37
C CYS A 288 -1.79 -11.22 3.20
N SER A 289 -0.66 -11.93 3.21
CA SER A 289 -0.38 -12.97 2.21
C SER A 289 -1.44 -14.07 2.27
N GLY A 290 -2.02 -14.44 1.13
CA GLY A 290 -3.15 -15.39 1.06
C GLY A 290 -4.46 -14.85 1.64
N ASN A 291 -4.56 -13.59 1.98
CA ASN A 291 -5.75 -13.01 2.59
C ASN A 291 -6.28 -11.81 1.78
N TRP A 292 -7.57 -11.57 1.98
CA TRP A 292 -8.27 -10.41 1.42
C TRP A 292 -9.24 -9.84 2.45
N GLY A 293 -9.22 -8.50 2.62
CA GLY A 293 -10.13 -7.86 3.57
C GLY A 293 -9.78 -6.38 3.81
N GLY A 294 -10.56 -5.73 4.66
CA GLY A 294 -10.46 -4.29 4.90
C GLY A 294 -9.11 -3.81 5.45
N SER A 295 -8.38 -4.65 6.17
CA SER A 295 -7.05 -4.32 6.71
C SER A 295 -5.92 -4.68 5.74
N CYS A 296 -6.17 -5.58 4.77
CA CYS A 296 -5.20 -6.00 3.76
C CYS A 296 -5.37 -5.28 2.42
N GLY A 297 -6.09 -4.16 2.41
CA GLY A 297 -6.39 -3.41 1.19
C GLY A 297 -7.55 -4.02 0.39
N LYS A 298 -7.80 -3.42 -0.77
CA LYS A 298 -8.97 -3.75 -1.61
C LYS A 298 -8.69 -4.84 -2.66
N ASN A 299 -7.44 -5.24 -2.81
CA ASN A 299 -7.04 -6.23 -3.80
C ASN A 299 -6.68 -7.54 -3.11
N PRO A 300 -7.10 -8.70 -3.68
CA PRO A 300 -6.63 -9.99 -3.21
C PRO A 300 -5.11 -10.12 -3.36
N LEU A 301 -4.46 -10.70 -2.36
CA LEU A 301 -3.02 -10.95 -2.30
C LEU A 301 -2.76 -12.46 -2.24
N PRO A 302 -2.98 -13.21 -3.33
CA PRO A 302 -2.80 -14.65 -3.33
C PRO A 302 -1.32 -15.01 -3.12
N GLU A 303 -1.05 -16.07 -2.36
CA GLU A 303 0.31 -16.62 -2.20
C GLU A 303 0.92 -17.11 -3.52
N PHE A 304 0.05 -17.44 -4.48
CA PHE A 304 0.47 -17.84 -5.82
C PHE A 304 -0.28 -17.08 -6.89
N SER A 305 0.45 -16.44 -7.79
CA SER A 305 -0.13 -15.82 -8.98
C SER A 305 0.74 -16.06 -10.21
N GLY A 306 0.12 -16.12 -11.40
CA GLY A 306 0.87 -16.32 -12.62
C GLY A 306 0.17 -15.76 -13.85
N LYS A 307 0.99 -15.37 -14.82
CA LYS A 307 0.56 -14.96 -16.16
C LYS A 307 1.44 -15.68 -17.19
N TYR A 308 0.80 -16.39 -18.09
CA TYR A 308 1.46 -17.19 -19.11
C TYR A 308 0.92 -16.81 -20.47
N GLN A 309 1.78 -16.80 -21.47
CA GLN A 309 1.44 -16.46 -22.84
C GLN A 309 2.15 -17.41 -23.81
N ALA A 310 1.43 -17.86 -24.82
CA ALA A 310 1.97 -18.54 -25.97
C ALA A 310 1.64 -17.74 -27.22
N LYS A 311 2.64 -17.44 -28.04
CA LYS A 311 2.51 -16.73 -29.31
C LYS A 311 3.06 -17.60 -30.43
N LEU A 312 2.27 -17.83 -31.47
CA LEU A 312 2.69 -18.47 -32.74
C LEU A 312 2.68 -17.40 -33.82
N THR A 313 3.80 -17.19 -34.48
CA THR A 313 3.89 -16.38 -35.71
C THR A 313 3.85 -17.30 -36.92
N THR A 314 2.75 -17.23 -37.67
CA THR A 314 2.55 -18.13 -38.83
C THR A 314 3.34 -17.66 -40.06
N GLU A 315 3.53 -18.56 -41.06
CA GLU A 315 4.14 -18.22 -42.34
C GLU A 315 3.39 -17.13 -43.13
N TRP A 316 2.13 -16.82 -42.75
CA TRP A 316 1.31 -15.76 -43.38
C TRP A 316 1.41 -14.40 -42.64
N ASP A 317 2.45 -14.25 -41.85
CA ASP A 317 2.69 -13.00 -41.06
C ASP A 317 1.52 -12.69 -40.10
N THR A 318 0.88 -13.74 -39.56
CA THR A 318 -0.22 -13.64 -38.61
C THR A 318 0.21 -14.18 -37.27
N ASP A 319 0.06 -13.35 -36.25
CA ASP A 319 0.31 -13.70 -34.85
C ASP A 319 -0.95 -14.26 -34.19
N VAL A 320 -0.85 -15.44 -33.61
CA VAL A 320 -1.88 -16.05 -32.77
C VAL A 320 -1.34 -16.11 -31.35
N THR A 321 -2.00 -15.37 -30.43
CA THR A 321 -1.58 -15.31 -29.02
C THR A 321 -2.66 -15.89 -28.12
N VAL A 322 -2.28 -16.76 -27.20
CA VAL A 322 -3.13 -17.29 -26.13
C VAL A 322 -2.51 -16.92 -24.80
N GLY A 323 -3.31 -16.29 -23.94
CA GLY A 323 -2.90 -15.89 -22.58
C GLY A 323 -3.72 -16.59 -21.50
N LEU A 324 -3.06 -16.99 -20.42
CA LEU A 324 -3.65 -17.53 -19.21
C LEU A 324 -3.22 -16.64 -18.03
N ARG A 325 -4.17 -16.26 -17.18
CA ARG A 325 -3.89 -15.67 -15.90
C ARG A 325 -4.46 -16.56 -14.80
N TYR A 326 -3.64 -16.87 -13.82
CA TYR A 326 -4.04 -17.62 -12.65
C TYR A 326 -3.83 -16.78 -11.39
N LEU A 327 -4.80 -16.80 -10.50
CA LEU A 327 -4.73 -16.26 -9.15
C LEU A 327 -5.12 -17.38 -8.19
N GLY A 328 -4.28 -17.61 -7.18
CA GLY A 328 -4.54 -18.56 -6.11
C GLY A 328 -5.73 -18.13 -5.23
N GLU A 329 -6.06 -18.96 -4.29
CA GLU A 329 -7.08 -18.69 -3.27
C GLU A 329 -6.60 -17.58 -2.33
N THR A 330 -7.54 -16.76 -1.84
CA THR A 330 -7.35 -15.69 -0.84
C THR A 330 -8.49 -15.68 0.16
#